data_89418d594dd6d6eef2fe9c130dec32bd
#
_entry.id   89418d594dd6d6eef2fe9c130dec32bd
#
_cell.length_a   1.000
_cell.length_b   1.000
_cell.length_c   1.000
_cell.angle_alpha   90.00
_cell.angle_beta   90.00
_cell.angle_gamma   90.00
#
_symmetry.space_group_name_H-M   'P 1'
#
loop_
_entity.id
_entity.type
_entity.pdbx_description
1 polymer ?
#
loop_
_entity_poly.entity_id
_entity_poly.type
_entity_poly.pdbx_seq_one_letter_code
_entity_poly.pdbx_strand_id
1 'polypeptide(L)'
;MVTGCDDLAIILGYEGRNFTSGCISLCTKKEDIIDGYCSGIGCCQTSIPTGLKSFVSLTRSLNNHTNVSSFNPCGYVFLGEPDKFIFKSSDLSNSSFRNKVIEEVPVVIDWVIGNGSCSVAKKSADYACGENSVCVDSKTGLGGYRCSCKLGYQGNPYISPGCIDINECENENPCDGICNNFPGGYSCTCPHGQIGDGKKDGHGCIPKNSKSPILQLSLGLCFGFLALVISATWIYLGIKRRRLIRLRETFFQKNGGLMLMQKLRSNEGGMEYAAKIFTAAELKKSTNNYAEDRILGRGGYGTVYKGVLPDKRVVAIKKSRTMDVSQIELFINEVIILSEVNHRNVVKLLGCCLESEVPLLVYEYISKGTLYYHIHDGGDQTRWFSWENRLRIASEAAGALAYLHSAASTPVIHRDVKSTNILLDENYTAKISDFGASRLVSLDQTQVTTLVQGTLGYLDPEYFHTSQLTEKSDVYSFGVVLAELLTGRMPLDTTASEQERNLAAFFVRSIKENRLFQVLETRVLREGSFEQCQGVAELAKRCLRLTSEERPTMKEVAMELEGLRKFTKHPWSKTQQCQDEESLGLITEQTLDLYAINMNANIMSNGEFSGQQSLDSRMMLQIHSTQ
;
A
#
# COMPACT_ATOMS: atom_id res chain seq x y z
N MET A 1 -14.50 5.96 -9.80
CA MET A 1 -14.68 7.41 -9.64
C MET A 1 -16.01 7.67 -8.94
N VAL A 2 -16.07 8.72 -8.16
CA VAL A 2 -17.28 9.18 -7.46
C VAL A 2 -17.41 10.66 -7.68
N THR A 3 -18.59 11.13 -8.02
CA THR A 3 -18.91 12.56 -8.10
C THR A 3 -20.02 12.87 -7.13
N GLY A 4 -19.79 13.85 -6.28
CA GLY A 4 -20.70 14.28 -5.22
C GLY A 4 -19.98 15.03 -4.12
N CYS A 5 -20.72 15.69 -3.23
CA CYS A 5 -20.19 16.54 -2.15
C CYS A 5 -20.59 16.04 -0.76
N ASP A 6 -20.87 14.84 -0.55
CA ASP A 6 -21.21 14.23 0.75
C ASP A 6 -21.23 12.70 0.59
N ASP A 7 -20.37 12.21 -0.31
CA ASP A 7 -20.47 10.84 -0.79
C ASP A 7 -19.25 10.02 -0.40
N LEU A 8 -19.52 8.86 0.18
CA LEU A 8 -18.58 7.77 0.39
C LEU A 8 -18.88 6.68 -0.62
N ALA A 9 -17.91 6.24 -1.39
CA ALA A 9 -18.03 5.04 -2.19
C ALA A 9 -17.01 3.99 -1.78
N ILE A 10 -17.45 2.73 -1.79
CA ILE A 10 -16.64 1.55 -1.50
C ILE A 10 -16.81 0.58 -2.67
N ILE A 11 -15.70 0.02 -3.11
CA ILE A 11 -15.66 -1.06 -4.10
C ILE A 11 -15.17 -2.32 -3.41
N LEU A 12 -15.96 -3.39 -3.54
CA LEU A 12 -15.67 -4.72 -3.00
C LEU A 12 -15.50 -5.68 -4.15
N GLY A 13 -14.35 -6.31 -4.27
CA GLY A 13 -14.09 -7.38 -5.23
C GLY A 13 -14.25 -8.75 -4.56
N TYR A 14 -15.00 -9.65 -5.20
CA TYR A 14 -15.32 -10.97 -4.63
C TYR A 14 -14.69 -12.13 -5.40
N GLU A 15 -14.45 -11.96 -6.71
CA GLU A 15 -13.89 -13.01 -7.55
C GLU A 15 -12.60 -12.56 -8.21
N GLY A 16 -11.63 -13.44 -8.27
CA GLY A 16 -10.31 -13.21 -8.83
C GLY A 16 -9.33 -12.60 -7.82
N ARG A 17 -9.71 -11.52 -7.14
CA ARG A 17 -8.98 -10.93 -6.01
C ARG A 17 -9.96 -10.40 -4.97
N ASN A 18 -9.75 -10.76 -3.72
CA ASN A 18 -10.38 -10.09 -2.60
C ASN A 18 -9.77 -8.69 -2.50
N PHE A 19 -10.59 -7.68 -2.73
CA PHE A 19 -10.16 -6.30 -2.80
C PHE A 19 -11.22 -5.39 -2.21
N THR A 20 -10.81 -4.51 -1.36
CA THR A 20 -11.66 -3.44 -0.84
C THR A 20 -10.93 -2.13 -0.99
N SER A 21 -11.55 -1.18 -1.64
CA SER A 21 -11.07 0.20 -1.74
C SER A 21 -12.25 1.14 -1.76
N GLY A 22 -11.99 2.39 -1.43
CA GLY A 22 -13.03 3.40 -1.48
C GLY A 22 -12.41 4.79 -1.54
N CYS A 23 -13.27 5.77 -1.73
CA CYS A 23 -12.90 7.16 -1.60
C CYS A 23 -14.08 7.98 -1.10
N ILE A 24 -13.78 9.11 -0.50
CA ILE A 24 -14.75 10.05 0.05
C ILE A 24 -14.62 11.36 -0.69
N SER A 25 -15.77 11.94 -1.05
CA SER A 25 -15.84 13.27 -1.62
C SER A 25 -16.70 14.16 -0.71
N LEU A 26 -16.06 15.17 -0.15
CA LEU A 26 -16.68 16.12 0.77
C LEU A 26 -16.48 17.55 0.27
N CYS A 27 -17.56 18.34 0.29
CA CYS A 27 -17.51 19.79 0.09
C CYS A 27 -18.66 20.44 0.84
N THR A 28 -18.39 21.56 1.48
CA THR A 28 -19.40 22.30 2.24
C THR A 28 -20.00 23.46 1.45
N LYS A 29 -19.26 23.99 0.48
CA LYS A 29 -19.68 25.11 -0.36
C LYS A 29 -19.35 24.83 -1.82
N LYS A 30 -20.13 25.38 -2.72
CA LYS A 30 -19.94 25.26 -4.17
C LYS A 30 -18.63 25.90 -4.63
N GLU A 31 -18.21 26.97 -3.96
CA GLU A 31 -17.00 27.75 -4.28
C GLU A 31 -15.71 26.99 -3.98
N ASP A 32 -15.76 25.94 -3.11
CA ASP A 32 -14.60 25.14 -2.75
C ASP A 32 -14.27 24.05 -3.78
N ILE A 33 -15.17 23.86 -4.78
CA ILE A 33 -15.06 22.79 -5.77
C ILE A 33 -14.07 23.19 -6.87
N ILE A 34 -13.09 22.33 -7.13
CA ILE A 34 -12.05 22.56 -8.13
C ILE A 34 -12.32 21.67 -9.34
N ASP A 35 -12.47 22.31 -10.51
CA ASP A 35 -12.64 21.61 -11.79
C ASP A 35 -11.34 20.88 -12.21
N GLY A 36 -11.48 19.76 -12.89
CA GLY A 36 -10.39 19.02 -13.54
C GLY A 36 -9.83 17.84 -12.74
N TYR A 37 -9.72 17.93 -11.43
CA TYR A 37 -9.08 16.91 -10.60
C TYR A 37 -10.02 16.28 -9.57
N CYS A 38 -10.06 14.95 -9.52
CA CYS A 38 -10.81 14.20 -8.50
C CYS A 38 -9.96 14.01 -7.24
N SER A 39 -9.92 15.03 -6.38
CA SER A 39 -9.05 15.11 -5.20
C SER A 39 -9.75 14.88 -3.85
N GLY A 40 -11.07 14.58 -3.87
CA GLY A 40 -11.88 14.44 -2.66
C GLY A 40 -12.81 15.63 -2.40
N ILE A 41 -12.79 16.66 -3.26
CA ILE A 41 -13.67 17.81 -3.17
C ILE A 41 -14.54 17.85 -4.43
N GLY A 42 -15.81 17.47 -4.33
CA GLY A 42 -16.77 17.35 -5.44
C GLY A 42 -16.62 16.08 -6.28
N CYS A 43 -15.45 15.50 -6.29
CA CYS A 43 -15.14 14.26 -6.99
C CYS A 43 -13.97 13.56 -6.33
N CYS A 44 -14.01 12.23 -6.21
CA CYS A 44 -12.87 11.41 -5.79
C CYS A 44 -12.69 10.18 -6.69
N GLN A 45 -11.50 9.58 -6.68
CA GLN A 45 -11.20 8.40 -7.46
C GLN A 45 -10.32 7.41 -6.69
N THR A 46 -10.49 6.13 -7.01
CA THR A 46 -9.65 5.05 -6.51
C THR A 46 -9.28 4.10 -7.63
N SER A 47 -8.08 3.53 -7.58
CA SER A 47 -7.61 2.58 -8.58
C SER A 47 -8.18 1.19 -8.32
N ILE A 48 -8.52 0.47 -9.39
CA ILE A 48 -8.95 -0.92 -9.35
C ILE A 48 -7.76 -1.81 -9.77
N PRO A 49 -7.41 -2.86 -9.00
CA PRO A 49 -6.33 -3.75 -9.36
C PRO A 49 -6.70 -4.61 -10.56
N THR A 50 -5.67 -5.01 -11.32
CA THR A 50 -5.82 -6.01 -12.39
C THR A 50 -6.24 -7.37 -11.84
N GLY A 51 -7.01 -8.14 -12.61
CA GLY A 51 -7.45 -9.47 -12.23
C GLY A 51 -8.70 -9.51 -11.34
N LEU A 52 -9.45 -8.44 -11.26
CA LEU A 52 -10.75 -8.40 -10.62
C LEU A 52 -11.82 -8.91 -11.60
N LYS A 53 -12.54 -9.97 -11.25
CA LYS A 53 -13.58 -10.57 -12.12
C LYS A 53 -14.97 -10.05 -11.83
N SER A 54 -15.29 -9.89 -10.56
CA SER A 54 -16.57 -9.32 -10.12
C SER A 54 -16.34 -8.32 -8.99
N PHE A 55 -17.16 -7.31 -8.93
CA PHE A 55 -17.13 -6.31 -7.88
C PHE A 55 -18.50 -5.73 -7.64
N VAL A 56 -18.70 -5.19 -6.45
CA VAL A 56 -19.85 -4.38 -6.09
C VAL A 56 -19.37 -3.00 -5.69
N SER A 57 -19.96 -1.97 -6.27
CA SER A 57 -19.76 -0.60 -5.84
C SER A 57 -20.93 -0.16 -4.98
N LEU A 58 -20.64 0.34 -3.79
CA LEU A 58 -21.62 0.89 -2.87
C LEU A 58 -21.34 2.39 -2.73
N THR A 59 -22.37 3.19 -2.84
CA THR A 59 -22.29 4.62 -2.53
C THR A 59 -23.27 4.96 -1.41
N ARG A 60 -22.86 5.85 -0.53
CA ARG A 60 -23.68 6.34 0.57
C ARG A 60 -23.37 7.81 0.83
N SER A 61 -24.39 8.61 0.99
CA SER A 61 -24.24 9.95 1.55
C SER A 61 -23.95 9.85 3.05
N LEU A 62 -23.05 10.68 3.54
CA LEU A 62 -22.69 10.73 4.95
C LEU A 62 -23.72 11.49 5.79
N ASN A 63 -24.31 12.58 5.23
CA ASN A 63 -25.28 13.45 5.91
C ASN A 63 -26.60 13.59 5.14
N ASN A 64 -26.98 12.59 4.32
CA ASN A 64 -28.14 12.62 3.45
C ASN A 64 -28.22 13.86 2.54
N HIS A 65 -27.08 14.37 2.10
CA HIS A 65 -26.94 15.60 1.30
C HIS A 65 -27.60 16.85 1.91
N THR A 66 -27.85 16.87 3.23
CA THR A 66 -28.67 17.90 3.88
C THR A 66 -28.12 19.31 3.66
N ASN A 67 -26.78 19.46 3.66
CA ASN A 67 -26.13 20.75 3.52
C ASN A 67 -25.73 21.11 2.08
N VAL A 68 -25.83 20.16 1.16
CA VAL A 68 -25.32 20.32 -0.23
C VAL A 68 -26.41 20.12 -1.28
N SER A 69 -27.63 19.78 -0.89
CA SER A 69 -28.73 19.45 -1.79
C SER A 69 -29.08 20.55 -2.79
N SER A 70 -28.76 21.81 -2.48
CA SER A 70 -29.02 22.95 -3.37
C SER A 70 -28.16 22.96 -4.63
N PHE A 71 -26.96 22.35 -4.60
CA PHE A 71 -26.01 22.30 -5.72
C PHE A 71 -25.53 20.88 -6.02
N ASN A 72 -25.74 19.92 -5.13
CA ASN A 72 -25.42 18.50 -5.31
C ASN A 72 -26.57 17.61 -4.79
N PRO A 73 -27.65 17.44 -5.56
CA PRO A 73 -28.81 16.66 -5.12
C PRO A 73 -28.56 15.14 -5.14
N CYS A 74 -27.58 14.66 -5.90
CA CYS A 74 -27.27 13.23 -6.07
C CYS A 74 -25.78 12.99 -6.21
N GLY A 75 -25.29 11.89 -5.61
CA GLY A 75 -23.96 11.35 -5.87
C GLY A 75 -23.99 10.23 -6.92
N TYR A 76 -22.93 10.11 -7.71
CA TYR A 76 -22.78 9.06 -8.72
C TYR A 76 -21.45 8.31 -8.51
N VAL A 77 -21.51 6.99 -8.67
CA VAL A 77 -20.33 6.13 -8.72
C VAL A 77 -20.27 5.42 -10.06
N PHE A 78 -19.11 5.45 -10.71
CA PHE A 78 -18.92 4.82 -12.02
C PHE A 78 -17.46 4.39 -12.23
N LEU A 79 -17.28 3.45 -13.18
CA LEU A 79 -15.97 3.06 -13.70
C LEU A 79 -15.64 3.91 -14.91
N GLY A 80 -14.35 4.17 -15.10
CA GLY A 80 -13.87 4.84 -16.30
C GLY A 80 -12.36 4.97 -16.30
N GLU A 81 -11.81 5.17 -17.47
CA GLU A 81 -10.39 5.47 -17.66
C GLU A 81 -10.08 6.86 -17.09
N PRO A 82 -9.12 7.00 -16.14
CA PRO A 82 -8.92 8.25 -15.39
C PRO A 82 -8.58 9.44 -16.28
N ASP A 83 -7.82 9.21 -17.36
CA ASP A 83 -7.37 10.26 -18.26
C ASP A 83 -8.44 10.71 -19.29
N LYS A 84 -9.60 10.05 -19.30
CA LYS A 84 -10.71 10.34 -20.22
C LYS A 84 -11.90 11.04 -19.54
N PHE A 85 -11.86 11.17 -18.21
CA PHE A 85 -12.88 11.89 -17.47
C PHE A 85 -12.30 13.15 -16.83
N ILE A 86 -12.84 14.30 -17.21
CA ILE A 86 -12.50 15.60 -16.62
C ILE A 86 -13.72 16.09 -15.84
N PHE A 87 -13.59 16.14 -14.53
CA PHE A 87 -14.64 16.63 -13.64
C PHE A 87 -14.88 18.12 -13.80
N LYS A 88 -16.13 18.51 -13.79
CA LYS A 88 -16.57 19.92 -13.74
C LYS A 88 -17.58 20.11 -12.62
N SER A 89 -17.50 21.21 -11.90
CA SER A 89 -18.43 21.56 -10.83
C SER A 89 -19.89 21.61 -11.29
N SER A 90 -20.13 21.93 -12.58
CA SER A 90 -21.44 21.86 -13.21
C SER A 90 -22.03 20.44 -13.29
N ASP A 91 -21.21 19.41 -13.23
CA ASP A 91 -21.64 18.01 -13.31
C ASP A 91 -22.46 17.60 -12.06
N LEU A 92 -22.25 18.24 -10.92
CA LEU A 92 -22.94 17.96 -9.65
C LEU A 92 -24.45 18.28 -9.68
N SER A 93 -24.85 19.26 -10.46
CA SER A 93 -26.26 19.67 -10.60
C SER A 93 -26.89 19.24 -11.94
N ASN A 94 -26.13 18.54 -12.78
CA ASN A 94 -26.57 18.16 -14.12
C ASN A 94 -27.42 16.89 -14.07
N SER A 95 -28.72 17.00 -14.34
CA SER A 95 -29.63 15.86 -14.43
C SER A 95 -29.31 14.86 -15.54
N SER A 96 -28.58 15.28 -16.58
CA SER A 96 -28.13 14.44 -17.69
C SER A 96 -26.72 13.85 -17.46
N PHE A 97 -26.10 14.05 -16.31
CA PHE A 97 -24.75 13.57 -16.02
C PHE A 97 -24.58 12.06 -16.20
N ARG A 98 -25.60 11.29 -15.82
CA ARG A 98 -25.62 9.83 -16.04
C ARG A 98 -25.44 9.47 -17.52
N ASN A 99 -26.15 10.16 -18.41
CA ASN A 99 -26.06 9.88 -19.85
C ASN A 99 -24.68 10.28 -20.39
N LYS A 100 -24.15 11.42 -19.95
CA LYS A 100 -22.79 11.86 -20.28
C LYS A 100 -21.74 10.81 -19.91
N VAL A 101 -21.82 10.24 -18.70
CA VAL A 101 -20.87 9.20 -18.27
C VAL A 101 -20.99 7.94 -19.15
N ILE A 102 -22.20 7.50 -19.46
CA ILE A 102 -22.43 6.30 -20.30
C ILE A 102 -21.90 6.49 -21.72
N GLU A 103 -22.03 7.67 -22.28
CA GLU A 103 -21.66 7.95 -23.67
C GLU A 103 -20.18 8.34 -23.85
N GLU A 104 -19.62 9.07 -22.89
CA GLU A 104 -18.30 9.71 -23.05
C GLU A 104 -17.15 9.04 -22.28
N VAL A 105 -17.45 8.23 -21.24
CA VAL A 105 -16.40 7.66 -20.38
C VAL A 105 -16.10 6.20 -20.76
N PRO A 106 -14.98 5.91 -21.44
CA PRO A 106 -14.64 4.55 -21.83
C PRO A 106 -14.28 3.69 -20.63
N VAL A 107 -14.67 2.42 -20.69
CA VAL A 107 -14.28 1.38 -19.74
C VAL A 107 -13.42 0.34 -20.46
N VAL A 108 -12.23 0.10 -19.95
CA VAL A 108 -11.33 -0.93 -20.49
C VAL A 108 -11.62 -2.26 -19.81
N ILE A 109 -12.06 -3.23 -20.61
CA ILE A 109 -12.32 -4.60 -20.15
C ILE A 109 -11.19 -5.49 -20.66
N ASP A 110 -10.48 -6.14 -19.74
CA ASP A 110 -9.51 -7.19 -20.05
C ASP A 110 -10.21 -8.55 -20.02
N TRP A 111 -9.99 -9.37 -21.05
CA TRP A 111 -10.62 -10.66 -21.18
C TRP A 111 -9.60 -11.76 -21.48
N VAL A 112 -9.87 -12.98 -21.07
CA VAL A 112 -9.02 -14.15 -21.27
C VAL A 112 -9.86 -15.40 -21.52
N ILE A 113 -9.26 -16.39 -22.12
CA ILE A 113 -9.88 -17.71 -22.34
C ILE A 113 -9.38 -18.64 -21.25
N GLY A 114 -10.30 -19.31 -20.58
CA GLY A 114 -10.01 -20.32 -19.56
C GLY A 114 -9.20 -19.77 -18.37
N ASN A 115 -8.68 -20.69 -17.57
CA ASN A 115 -7.86 -20.38 -16.37
C ASN A 115 -6.42 -20.92 -16.49
N GLY A 116 -6.11 -21.71 -17.53
CA GLY A 116 -4.81 -22.32 -17.75
C GLY A 116 -3.87 -21.42 -18.55
N SER A 117 -2.56 -21.61 -18.38
CA SER A 117 -1.55 -20.98 -19.23
C SER A 117 -1.57 -21.56 -20.65
N CYS A 118 -0.93 -20.89 -21.60
CA CYS A 118 -0.73 -21.37 -22.96
C CYS A 118 -0.15 -22.78 -23.02
N SER A 119 0.76 -23.13 -22.12
CA SER A 119 1.38 -24.46 -22.06
C SER A 119 0.40 -25.57 -21.66
N VAL A 120 -0.58 -25.25 -20.86
CA VAL A 120 -1.65 -26.17 -20.43
C VAL A 120 -2.76 -26.21 -21.48
N ALA A 121 -3.21 -25.04 -21.95
CA ALA A 121 -4.29 -24.90 -22.91
C ALA A 121 -4.00 -25.61 -24.24
N LYS A 122 -2.76 -25.59 -24.76
CA LYS A 122 -2.35 -26.29 -25.96
C LYS A 122 -2.53 -27.81 -25.92
N LYS A 123 -2.67 -28.39 -24.73
CA LYS A 123 -2.90 -29.84 -24.54
C LYS A 123 -4.37 -30.18 -24.37
N SER A 124 -5.25 -29.20 -24.28
CA SER A 124 -6.69 -29.35 -24.12
C SER A 124 -7.39 -29.45 -25.47
N ALA A 125 -8.49 -30.21 -25.52
CA ALA A 125 -9.37 -30.29 -26.69
C ALA A 125 -10.06 -28.93 -26.99
N ASP A 126 -10.20 -28.04 -25.98
CA ASP A 126 -10.86 -26.75 -26.07
C ASP A 126 -9.88 -25.61 -26.36
N TYR A 127 -8.70 -25.91 -26.94
CA TYR A 127 -7.72 -24.88 -27.30
C TYR A 127 -8.28 -23.96 -28.39
N ALA A 128 -8.46 -22.70 -28.06
CA ALA A 128 -9.19 -21.75 -28.90
C ALA A 128 -8.36 -21.05 -29.97
N CYS A 129 -7.03 -21.19 -29.97
CA CYS A 129 -6.18 -20.52 -30.98
C CYS A 129 -6.15 -21.34 -32.28
N GLY A 130 -6.64 -20.72 -33.35
CA GLY A 130 -6.63 -21.31 -34.69
C GLY A 130 -5.24 -21.37 -35.32
N GLU A 131 -5.17 -21.88 -36.54
CA GLU A 131 -3.93 -21.97 -37.32
C GLU A 131 -3.31 -20.59 -37.53
N ASN A 132 -2.00 -20.54 -37.66
CA ASN A 132 -1.22 -19.32 -37.83
C ASN A 132 -1.39 -18.26 -36.75
N SER A 133 -1.84 -18.67 -35.55
CA SER A 133 -1.90 -17.82 -34.37
C SER A 133 -0.85 -18.18 -33.33
N VAL A 134 -0.61 -17.25 -32.41
CA VAL A 134 0.27 -17.39 -31.25
C VAL A 134 -0.56 -17.25 -30.00
N CYS A 135 -0.38 -18.16 -29.06
CA CYS A 135 -0.96 -18.06 -27.73
C CYS A 135 -0.13 -17.13 -26.85
N VAL A 136 -0.78 -16.20 -26.16
CA VAL A 136 -0.17 -15.23 -25.24
C VAL A 136 -0.81 -15.36 -23.87
N ASP A 137 -0.01 -15.65 -22.84
CA ASP A 137 -0.48 -15.76 -21.47
C ASP A 137 -0.98 -14.42 -20.91
N SER A 138 -2.01 -14.47 -20.10
CA SER A 138 -2.54 -13.29 -19.42
C SER A 138 -1.53 -12.75 -18.39
N LYS A 139 -1.41 -11.42 -18.34
CA LYS A 139 -0.57 -10.71 -17.37
C LYS A 139 -1.29 -10.41 -16.06
N THR A 140 -2.57 -10.80 -15.92
CA THR A 140 -3.39 -10.49 -14.73
C THR A 140 -3.03 -11.30 -13.49
N GLY A 141 -2.30 -12.41 -13.66
CA GLY A 141 -1.94 -13.33 -12.58
C GLY A 141 -3.05 -14.30 -12.17
N LEU A 142 -4.21 -14.27 -12.87
CA LEU A 142 -5.35 -15.18 -12.63
C LEU A 142 -5.39 -16.36 -13.60
N GLY A 143 -4.35 -16.53 -14.40
CA GLY A 143 -4.32 -17.48 -15.49
C GLY A 143 -5.12 -17.02 -16.70
N GLY A 144 -5.32 -17.96 -17.66
CA GLY A 144 -5.98 -17.66 -18.91
C GLY A 144 -5.02 -17.17 -20.00
N TYR A 145 -5.46 -17.24 -21.26
CA TYR A 145 -4.67 -16.88 -22.42
C TYR A 145 -5.49 -16.13 -23.46
N ARG A 146 -4.81 -15.53 -24.44
CA ARG A 146 -5.39 -14.94 -25.66
C ARG A 146 -4.61 -15.43 -26.87
N CYS A 147 -5.25 -15.35 -28.02
CA CYS A 147 -4.62 -15.66 -29.30
C CYS A 147 -4.35 -14.38 -30.08
N SER A 148 -3.24 -14.33 -30.77
CA SER A 148 -2.88 -13.26 -31.72
C SER A 148 -2.37 -13.90 -33.00
N CYS A 149 -2.63 -13.29 -34.15
CA CYS A 149 -2.04 -13.78 -35.39
C CYS A 149 -0.52 -13.67 -35.36
N LYS A 150 0.18 -14.62 -36.02
CA LYS A 150 1.63 -14.55 -36.24
C LYS A 150 1.97 -13.35 -37.12
N LEU A 151 3.22 -12.90 -37.04
CA LEU A 151 3.75 -11.89 -37.97
C LEU A 151 3.54 -12.34 -39.41
N GLY A 152 3.09 -11.44 -40.30
CA GLY A 152 2.76 -11.74 -41.69
C GLY A 152 1.34 -12.31 -41.88
N TYR A 153 0.55 -12.42 -40.82
CA TYR A 153 -0.84 -12.91 -40.90
C TYR A 153 -1.79 -11.90 -40.28
N GLN A 154 -3.01 -11.79 -40.81
CA GLN A 154 -4.09 -10.95 -40.30
C GLN A 154 -5.39 -11.72 -40.21
N GLY A 155 -6.32 -11.22 -39.38
CA GLY A 155 -7.64 -11.81 -39.21
C GLY A 155 -7.98 -12.04 -37.74
N ASN A 156 -8.99 -12.89 -37.52
CA ASN A 156 -9.45 -13.22 -36.18
C ASN A 156 -8.97 -14.62 -35.80
N PRO A 157 -8.06 -14.76 -34.80
CA PRO A 157 -7.46 -16.05 -34.45
C PRO A 157 -8.43 -17.06 -33.81
N TYR A 158 -9.71 -16.69 -33.58
CA TYR A 158 -10.70 -17.49 -32.85
C TYR A 158 -11.78 -18.11 -33.74
N ILE A 159 -11.94 -17.63 -34.96
CA ILE A 159 -13.00 -18.06 -35.88
C ILE A 159 -12.42 -18.41 -37.25
N SER A 160 -13.05 -19.36 -37.96
CA SER A 160 -12.69 -19.67 -39.34
C SER A 160 -13.01 -18.47 -40.26
N PRO A 161 -12.14 -18.08 -41.24
CA PRO A 161 -10.92 -18.76 -41.68
C PRO A 161 -9.65 -18.53 -40.84
N GLY A 162 -9.73 -17.78 -39.70
CA GLY A 162 -8.61 -17.60 -38.80
C GLY A 162 -7.62 -16.51 -39.23
N CYS A 163 -6.35 -16.76 -38.98
CA CYS A 163 -5.25 -15.90 -39.40
C CYS A 163 -4.83 -16.31 -40.83
N ILE A 164 -5.15 -15.46 -41.77
CA ILE A 164 -4.81 -15.61 -43.19
C ILE A 164 -3.52 -14.84 -43.51
N ASP A 165 -2.76 -15.35 -44.44
CA ASP A 165 -1.54 -14.72 -44.94
C ASP A 165 -1.81 -13.33 -45.52
N ILE A 166 -0.95 -12.38 -45.23
CA ILE A 166 -0.98 -11.05 -45.82
C ILE A 166 -0.21 -11.16 -47.11
N ASN A 167 -0.87 -10.92 -48.25
CA ASN A 167 -0.17 -10.83 -49.51
C ASN A 167 0.42 -9.43 -49.67
N GLU A 168 1.66 -9.25 -49.20
CA GLU A 168 2.35 -7.95 -49.27
C GLU A 168 2.63 -7.49 -50.70
N CYS A 169 2.63 -8.43 -51.63
CA CYS A 169 2.85 -8.12 -53.05
C CYS A 169 1.65 -7.43 -53.72
N GLU A 170 0.43 -7.60 -53.19
CA GLU A 170 -0.79 -6.99 -53.74
C GLU A 170 -1.10 -5.62 -53.11
N ASN A 171 -0.85 -5.44 -51.81
CA ASN A 171 -1.37 -4.27 -51.09
C ASN A 171 -0.45 -3.05 -51.05
N GLU A 172 0.85 -3.18 -51.18
CA GLU A 172 1.82 -2.06 -51.21
C GLU A 172 3.17 -2.60 -51.71
N ASN A 173 3.16 -3.34 -52.79
CA ASN A 173 4.34 -4.02 -53.34
C ASN A 173 5.67 -3.42 -52.81
N PRO A 174 6.30 -4.04 -51.81
CA PRO A 174 7.51 -3.50 -51.19
C PRO A 174 8.77 -3.76 -51.99
N CYS A 175 8.64 -4.41 -53.17
CA CYS A 175 9.76 -4.79 -54.01
C CYS A 175 9.95 -3.82 -55.19
N ASP A 176 11.20 -3.49 -55.47
CA ASP A 176 11.66 -2.78 -56.69
C ASP A 176 11.82 -3.75 -57.87
N GLY A 177 11.96 -5.06 -57.56
CA GLY A 177 12.03 -6.15 -58.54
C GLY A 177 10.79 -7.03 -58.53
N ILE A 178 10.99 -8.35 -58.73
CA ILE A 178 9.93 -9.35 -58.69
C ILE A 178 9.59 -9.65 -57.22
N CYS A 179 8.32 -9.45 -56.85
CA CYS A 179 7.82 -9.79 -55.53
C CYS A 179 7.24 -11.20 -55.53
N ASN A 180 7.66 -12.03 -54.58
CA ASN A 180 7.13 -13.37 -54.37
C ASN A 180 6.56 -13.45 -52.94
N ASN A 181 5.25 -13.58 -52.84
CA ASN A 181 4.59 -13.83 -51.57
C ASN A 181 4.71 -15.30 -51.17
N PHE A 182 4.90 -15.54 -49.85
CA PHE A 182 4.86 -16.87 -49.28
C PHE A 182 4.22 -16.81 -47.88
N PRO A 183 3.69 -17.88 -47.37
CA PRO A 183 3.01 -17.87 -46.08
C PRO A 183 3.85 -17.26 -44.93
N GLY A 184 3.44 -16.11 -44.44
CA GLY A 184 4.08 -15.38 -43.35
C GLY A 184 5.09 -14.32 -43.77
N GLY A 185 5.15 -13.95 -45.07
CA GLY A 185 5.99 -12.87 -45.54
C GLY A 185 6.24 -12.87 -47.04
N TYR A 186 7.18 -12.06 -47.51
CA TYR A 186 7.50 -11.89 -48.91
C TYR A 186 9.01 -11.92 -49.17
N SER A 187 9.38 -12.17 -50.39
CA SER A 187 10.77 -12.04 -50.87
C SER A 187 10.84 -11.25 -52.18
N CYS A 188 11.87 -10.41 -52.28
CA CYS A 188 12.14 -9.62 -53.46
C CYS A 188 13.33 -10.23 -54.25
N THR A 189 13.22 -10.32 -55.56
CA THR A 189 14.30 -10.78 -56.44
C THR A 189 14.51 -9.80 -57.58
N CYS A 190 15.76 -9.49 -57.86
CA CYS A 190 16.07 -8.59 -58.97
C CYS A 190 16.00 -9.30 -60.33
N PRO A 191 15.59 -8.62 -61.47
CA PRO A 191 15.61 -9.14 -62.83
C PRO A 191 17.01 -9.50 -63.29
N HIS A 192 17.08 -10.38 -64.30
CA HIS A 192 18.35 -10.84 -64.85
C HIS A 192 19.28 -9.66 -65.30
N GLY A 193 20.49 -9.65 -64.70
CA GLY A 193 21.49 -8.61 -65.00
C GLY A 193 21.57 -7.47 -64.01
N GLN A 194 20.75 -7.52 -62.95
CA GLN A 194 20.77 -6.60 -61.78
C GLN A 194 21.13 -7.35 -60.53
N ILE A 195 21.74 -6.65 -59.56
CA ILE A 195 22.10 -7.14 -58.24
C ILE A 195 21.61 -6.14 -57.21
N GLY A 196 21.06 -6.65 -56.09
CA GLY A 196 20.52 -5.89 -54.97
C GLY A 196 19.64 -6.76 -54.09
N ASP A 197 19.05 -6.18 -53.08
CA ASP A 197 18.09 -6.85 -52.19
C ASP A 197 16.65 -6.82 -52.74
N GLY A 198 16.44 -6.12 -53.87
CA GLY A 198 15.17 -5.99 -54.55
C GLY A 198 14.07 -5.27 -53.77
N LYS A 199 14.36 -4.67 -52.60
CA LYS A 199 13.40 -3.96 -51.76
C LYS A 199 13.39 -2.46 -52.05
N LYS A 200 12.22 -1.83 -52.08
CA LYS A 200 12.09 -0.36 -52.26
C LYS A 200 12.70 0.44 -51.12
N ASP A 201 12.62 -0.06 -49.88
CA ASP A 201 13.22 0.56 -48.72
C ASP A 201 14.67 0.11 -48.47
N GLY A 202 15.24 -0.68 -49.38
CA GLY A 202 16.58 -1.23 -49.29
C GLY A 202 17.53 -0.66 -50.37
N HIS A 203 18.39 -1.53 -50.90
CA HIS A 203 19.35 -1.15 -51.94
C HIS A 203 18.78 -1.23 -53.37
N GLY A 204 17.54 -1.69 -53.50
CA GLY A 204 16.88 -1.86 -54.80
C GLY A 204 17.62 -2.82 -55.76
N CYS A 205 17.37 -2.69 -57.06
CA CYS A 205 18.02 -3.46 -58.11
C CYS A 205 18.94 -2.59 -58.95
N ILE A 206 20.26 -2.78 -58.87
CA ILE A 206 21.29 -2.00 -59.60
C ILE A 206 21.96 -2.81 -60.68
N PRO A 207 22.26 -2.21 -61.91
CA PRO A 207 22.90 -2.93 -63.00
C PRO A 207 24.34 -3.32 -62.66
N LYS A 208 24.73 -4.54 -63.09
CA LYS A 208 26.04 -5.14 -62.85
C LYS A 208 27.05 -4.64 -63.85
N ASN A 209 27.49 -3.37 -63.79
CA ASN A 209 28.66 -2.94 -64.53
C ASN A 209 29.31 -1.68 -63.96
N SER A 210 30.55 -1.81 -63.48
CA SER A 210 31.64 -0.88 -63.80
C SER A 210 32.89 -1.23 -62.99
N LYS A 211 33.99 -1.48 -63.75
CA LYS A 211 35.34 -1.49 -63.17
C LYS A 211 35.78 -0.03 -62.99
N SER A 212 36.13 0.36 -61.77
CA SER A 212 36.70 1.67 -61.47
C SER A 212 37.83 1.56 -60.45
N PRO A 213 38.74 2.52 -60.36
CA PRO A 213 39.99 2.47 -59.62
C PRO A 213 39.79 2.51 -58.11
N ILE A 214 39.50 1.33 -57.59
CA ILE A 214 38.79 1.14 -56.30
C ILE A 214 39.72 1.22 -55.08
N LEU A 215 41.06 1.08 -55.23
CA LEU A 215 41.92 0.87 -54.09
C LEU A 215 42.26 2.16 -53.28
N GLN A 216 42.37 3.31 -54.00
CA GLN A 216 42.66 4.58 -53.27
C GLN A 216 41.41 5.28 -52.77
N LEU A 217 40.25 5.13 -53.44
CA LEU A 217 38.98 5.66 -53.02
C LEU A 217 38.39 4.86 -51.81
N SER A 218 38.64 3.53 -51.80
CA SER A 218 38.13 2.66 -50.73
C SER A 218 38.83 2.89 -49.36
N LEU A 219 40.14 3.18 -49.36
CA LEU A 219 40.84 3.53 -48.11
C LEU A 219 40.39 4.88 -47.54
N GLY A 220 40.23 5.90 -48.41
CA GLY A 220 39.69 7.21 -47.98
C GLY A 220 38.25 7.15 -47.50
N LEU A 221 37.38 6.37 -48.16
CA LEU A 221 36.01 6.14 -47.75
C LEU A 221 35.92 5.29 -46.48
N CYS A 222 36.77 4.28 -46.27
CA CYS A 222 36.80 3.50 -45.04
C CYS A 222 37.22 4.35 -43.84
N PHE A 223 38.27 5.17 -43.96
CA PHE A 223 38.67 6.06 -42.87
C PHE A 223 37.65 7.18 -42.63
N GLY A 224 37.06 7.74 -43.70
CA GLY A 224 35.96 8.71 -43.58
C GLY A 224 34.73 8.10 -42.95
N PHE A 225 34.34 6.89 -43.35
CA PHE A 225 33.21 6.17 -42.74
C PHE A 225 33.45 5.81 -41.28
N LEU A 226 34.67 5.33 -40.93
CA LEU A 226 35.06 5.05 -39.56
C LEU A 226 35.01 6.32 -38.67
N ALA A 227 35.52 7.45 -39.19
CA ALA A 227 35.44 8.74 -38.52
C ALA A 227 33.99 9.22 -38.34
N LEU A 228 33.11 9.02 -39.35
CA LEU A 228 31.68 9.32 -39.27
C LEU A 228 30.98 8.42 -38.26
N VAL A 229 31.26 7.12 -38.24
CA VAL A 229 30.67 6.19 -37.26
C VAL A 229 31.11 6.55 -35.85
N ILE A 230 32.41 6.86 -35.65
CA ILE A 230 32.92 7.29 -34.35
C ILE A 230 32.27 8.61 -33.94
N SER A 231 32.21 9.62 -34.80
CA SER A 231 31.59 10.90 -34.50
C SER A 231 30.08 10.76 -34.27
N ALA A 232 29.37 9.97 -35.07
CA ALA A 232 27.94 9.68 -34.88
C ALA A 232 27.67 8.94 -33.56
N THR A 233 28.53 7.96 -33.20
CA THR A 233 28.43 7.29 -31.90
C THR A 233 28.72 8.24 -30.75
N TRP A 234 29.70 9.11 -30.83
CA TRP A 234 29.98 10.13 -29.85
C TRP A 234 28.82 11.14 -29.69
N ILE A 235 28.26 11.60 -30.80
CA ILE A 235 27.11 12.49 -30.84
C ILE A 235 25.89 11.76 -30.23
N TYR A 236 25.63 10.53 -30.66
CA TYR A 236 24.53 9.71 -30.10
C TYR A 236 24.67 9.50 -28.61
N LEU A 237 25.85 9.10 -28.11
CA LEU A 237 26.13 8.93 -26.70
C LEU A 237 26.01 10.25 -25.95
N GLY A 238 26.48 11.35 -26.54
CA GLY A 238 26.34 12.71 -26.00
C GLY A 238 24.88 13.14 -25.85
N ILE A 239 24.08 12.93 -26.90
CA ILE A 239 22.63 13.22 -26.89
C ILE A 239 21.92 12.33 -25.89
N LYS A 240 22.23 11.03 -25.86
CA LYS A 240 21.66 10.07 -24.90
C LYS A 240 22.00 10.47 -23.46
N ARG A 241 23.25 10.85 -23.20
CA ARG A 241 23.69 11.33 -21.88
C ARG A 241 22.97 12.64 -21.47
N ARG A 242 22.85 13.60 -22.40
CA ARG A 242 22.11 14.85 -22.16
C ARG A 242 20.62 14.61 -21.90
N ARG A 243 19.98 13.70 -22.65
CA ARG A 243 18.58 13.31 -22.41
C ARG A 243 18.42 12.67 -21.03
N LEU A 244 19.35 11.79 -20.65
CA LEU A 244 19.31 11.13 -19.33
C LEU A 244 19.47 12.15 -18.18
N ILE A 245 20.37 13.13 -18.32
CA ILE A 245 20.56 14.19 -17.32
C ILE A 245 19.29 15.05 -17.22
N ARG A 246 18.71 15.47 -18.35
CA ARG A 246 17.45 16.24 -18.37
C ARG A 246 16.29 15.48 -17.74
N LEU A 247 16.16 14.18 -18.03
CA LEU A 247 15.15 13.32 -17.42
C LEU A 247 15.33 13.24 -15.90
N ARG A 248 16.55 13.05 -15.41
CA ARG A 248 16.86 13.03 -13.96
C ARG A 248 16.49 14.36 -13.30
N GLU A 249 16.82 15.47 -13.94
CA GLU A 249 16.49 16.79 -13.45
C GLU A 249 14.98 17.05 -13.44
N THR A 250 14.29 16.61 -14.48
CA THR A 250 12.81 16.67 -14.53
C THR A 250 12.18 15.83 -13.43
N PHE A 251 12.69 14.62 -13.18
CA PHE A 251 12.19 13.79 -12.09
C PHE A 251 12.54 14.39 -10.73
N PHE A 252 13.75 14.91 -10.55
CA PHE A 252 14.13 15.59 -9.32
C PHE A 252 13.18 16.75 -8.98
N GLN A 253 12.84 17.57 -9.98
CA GLN A 253 11.87 18.66 -9.80
C GLN A 253 10.46 18.15 -9.52
N LYS A 254 9.98 17.19 -10.33
CA LYS A 254 8.65 16.55 -10.14
C LYS A 254 8.51 15.88 -8.78
N ASN A 255 9.54 15.22 -8.30
CA ASN A 255 9.56 14.53 -7.02
C ASN A 255 9.79 15.47 -5.82
N GLY A 256 9.63 16.79 -6.01
CA GLY A 256 9.70 17.78 -4.94
C GLY A 256 11.11 18.11 -4.45
N GLY A 257 12.16 17.81 -5.25
CA GLY A 257 13.55 18.03 -4.86
C GLY A 257 13.87 19.47 -4.50
N LEU A 258 13.29 20.45 -5.22
CA LEU A 258 13.44 21.88 -4.89
C LEU A 258 12.81 22.22 -3.53
N MET A 259 11.61 21.69 -3.26
CA MET A 259 10.89 21.91 -1.99
C MET A 259 11.66 21.30 -0.81
N LEU A 260 12.22 20.09 -1.00
CA LEU A 260 13.06 19.44 -0.01
C LEU A 260 14.33 20.25 0.28
N MET A 261 15.04 20.71 -0.77
CA MET A 261 16.24 21.53 -0.63
C MET A 261 15.96 22.87 0.07
N GLN A 262 14.82 23.50 -0.22
CA GLN A 262 14.42 24.75 0.42
C GLN A 262 14.17 24.53 1.93
N LYS A 263 13.44 23.46 2.30
CA LYS A 263 13.15 23.14 3.70
C LYS A 263 14.40 22.72 4.49
N LEU A 264 15.33 22.00 3.85
CA LEU A 264 16.60 21.65 4.48
C LEU A 264 17.52 22.86 4.70
N ARG A 265 17.44 23.90 3.84
CA ARG A 265 18.21 25.15 3.99
C ARG A 265 17.63 26.10 5.03
N SER A 266 16.30 26.10 5.26
CA SER A 266 15.67 26.95 6.27
C SER A 266 15.97 26.53 7.71
N ASN A 267 16.45 25.31 7.93
CA ASN A 267 16.86 24.79 9.23
C ASN A 267 18.39 24.94 9.46
N GLU A 268 18.92 26.17 9.37
CA GLU A 268 20.37 26.51 9.57
C GLU A 268 20.89 26.33 11.00
N GLY A 269 20.36 25.42 11.78
CA GLY A 269 20.81 25.08 13.13
C GLY A 269 21.38 23.66 13.22
N GLY A 270 22.61 23.46 12.69
CA GLY A 270 23.48 22.35 13.10
C GLY A 270 23.03 20.93 12.77
N MET A 271 22.65 20.64 11.53
CA MET A 271 22.34 19.28 11.11
C MET A 271 23.58 18.52 10.62
N GLU A 272 24.14 17.71 11.51
CA GLU A 272 25.20 16.73 11.20
C GLU A 272 24.65 15.47 10.46
N TYR A 273 23.31 15.38 10.22
CA TYR A 273 22.61 14.25 9.61
C TYR A 273 21.69 14.67 8.46
N ALA A 274 22.23 15.37 7.48
CA ALA A 274 21.47 15.56 6.24
C ALA A 274 21.24 14.20 5.55
N ALA A 275 19.97 13.82 5.31
CA ALA A 275 19.62 12.61 4.60
C ALA A 275 20.37 12.53 3.25
N LYS A 276 21.13 11.46 3.02
CA LYS A 276 21.94 11.29 1.80
C LYS A 276 21.04 11.17 0.58
N ILE A 277 21.34 11.92 -0.48
CA ILE A 277 20.69 11.74 -1.78
C ILE A 277 21.42 10.63 -2.53
N PHE A 278 20.71 9.51 -2.76
CA PHE A 278 21.20 8.36 -3.51
C PHE A 278 20.86 8.49 -4.99
N THR A 279 21.72 7.96 -5.87
CA THR A 279 21.41 7.88 -7.29
C THR A 279 20.52 6.67 -7.59
N ALA A 280 19.69 6.80 -8.62
CA ALA A 280 18.82 5.71 -9.07
C ALA A 280 19.63 4.46 -9.50
N ALA A 281 20.83 4.66 -10.08
CA ALA A 281 21.71 3.57 -10.49
C ALA A 281 22.30 2.81 -9.28
N GLU A 282 22.67 3.53 -8.21
CA GLU A 282 23.16 2.94 -6.96
C GLU A 282 22.10 2.04 -6.32
N LEU A 283 20.86 2.54 -6.18
CA LEU A 283 19.76 1.77 -5.57
C LEU A 283 19.31 0.59 -6.44
N LYS A 284 19.31 0.76 -7.76
CA LYS A 284 19.03 -0.32 -8.70
C LYS A 284 20.04 -1.46 -8.58
N LYS A 285 21.34 -1.13 -8.46
CA LYS A 285 22.41 -2.11 -8.25
C LYS A 285 22.29 -2.77 -6.87
N SER A 286 22.03 -1.99 -5.83
CA SER A 286 21.89 -2.48 -4.44
C SER A 286 20.78 -3.49 -4.25
N THR A 287 19.71 -3.41 -5.05
CA THR A 287 18.55 -4.31 -5.03
C THR A 287 18.57 -5.41 -6.08
N ASN A 288 19.68 -5.58 -6.80
CA ASN A 288 19.76 -6.47 -7.95
C ASN A 288 18.63 -6.22 -8.96
N ASN A 289 18.47 -4.95 -9.41
CA ASN A 289 17.41 -4.50 -10.32
C ASN A 289 15.99 -4.70 -9.75
N TYR A 290 15.79 -4.48 -8.45
CA TYR A 290 14.51 -4.69 -7.74
C TYR A 290 13.98 -6.12 -7.88
N ALA A 291 14.88 -7.09 -7.73
CA ALA A 291 14.58 -8.51 -7.88
C ALA A 291 13.53 -8.98 -6.86
N GLU A 292 12.71 -9.95 -7.24
CA GLU A 292 11.59 -10.43 -6.41
C GLU A 292 12.05 -11.12 -5.12
N ASP A 293 13.19 -11.80 -5.13
CA ASP A 293 13.81 -12.41 -3.97
C ASP A 293 14.30 -11.39 -2.92
N ARG A 294 14.35 -10.11 -3.28
CA ARG A 294 14.73 -9.00 -2.41
C ARG A 294 13.55 -8.28 -1.78
N ILE A 295 12.34 -8.68 -2.08
CA ILE A 295 11.15 -8.04 -1.52
C ILE A 295 11.01 -8.41 -0.04
N LEU A 296 10.97 -7.38 0.82
CA LEU A 296 10.70 -7.49 2.25
C LEU A 296 9.20 -7.40 2.54
N GLY A 297 8.47 -6.61 1.75
CA GLY A 297 7.03 -6.43 1.92
C GLY A 297 6.40 -5.65 0.78
N ARG A 298 5.11 -5.88 0.56
CA ARG A 298 4.28 -5.14 -0.41
C ARG A 298 3.11 -4.50 0.34
N GLY A 299 2.94 -3.20 0.22
CA GLY A 299 1.86 -2.44 0.85
C GLY A 299 1.12 -1.53 -0.13
N GLY A 300 0.11 -0.81 0.36
CA GLY A 300 -0.67 0.15 -0.44
C GLY A 300 0.19 1.24 -1.06
N TYR A 301 1.15 1.75 -0.32
CA TYR A 301 2.02 2.86 -0.73
C TYR A 301 3.24 2.42 -1.55
N GLY A 302 3.55 1.13 -1.69
CA GLY A 302 4.71 0.69 -2.45
C GLY A 302 5.24 -0.69 -2.08
N THR A 303 6.42 -0.99 -2.58
CA THR A 303 7.16 -2.23 -2.31
C THR A 303 8.47 -1.89 -1.62
N VAL A 304 8.80 -2.62 -0.55
CA VAL A 304 10.05 -2.47 0.19
C VAL A 304 10.99 -3.59 -0.20
N TYR A 305 12.23 -3.24 -0.55
CA TYR A 305 13.27 -4.15 -1.00
C TYR A 305 14.45 -4.17 -0.04
N LYS A 306 15.03 -5.33 0.18
CA LYS A 306 16.34 -5.47 0.83
C LYS A 306 17.43 -5.07 -0.15
N GLY A 307 18.23 -4.08 0.20
CA GLY A 307 19.36 -3.63 -0.59
C GLY A 307 20.68 -3.85 0.15
N VAL A 308 21.77 -3.98 -0.61
CA VAL A 308 23.14 -3.96 -0.08
C VAL A 308 23.88 -2.82 -0.76
N LEU A 309 24.23 -1.79 0.00
CA LEU A 309 24.97 -0.64 -0.50
C LEU A 309 26.43 -1.00 -0.85
N PRO A 310 27.13 -0.16 -1.63
CA PRO A 310 28.53 -0.39 -1.96
C PRO A 310 29.47 -0.52 -0.75
N ASP A 311 29.11 0.12 0.36
CA ASP A 311 29.82 0.04 1.65
C ASP A 311 29.46 -1.22 2.48
N LYS A 312 28.75 -2.18 1.88
CA LYS A 312 28.26 -3.43 2.47
C LYS A 312 27.17 -3.27 3.53
N ARG A 313 26.68 -2.06 3.81
CA ARG A 313 25.53 -1.87 4.70
C ARG A 313 24.27 -2.45 4.06
N VAL A 314 23.50 -3.20 4.86
CA VAL A 314 22.18 -3.69 4.47
C VAL A 314 21.15 -2.62 4.78
N VAL A 315 20.27 -2.34 3.83
CA VAL A 315 19.25 -1.29 3.91
C VAL A 315 17.89 -1.79 3.44
N ALA A 316 16.83 -1.11 3.86
CA ALA A 316 15.49 -1.29 3.33
C ALA A 316 15.16 -0.13 2.38
N ILE A 317 14.74 -0.44 1.15
CA ILE A 317 14.47 0.55 0.10
C ILE A 317 13.00 0.49 -0.25
N LYS A 318 12.23 1.52 0.14
CA LYS A 318 10.79 1.67 -0.17
C LYS A 318 10.66 2.37 -1.51
N LYS A 319 10.05 1.68 -2.47
CA LYS A 319 9.75 2.18 -3.81
C LYS A 319 8.25 2.40 -3.93
N SER A 320 7.82 3.63 -4.17
CA SER A 320 6.42 3.99 -4.41
C SER A 320 5.88 3.29 -5.66
N ARG A 321 4.55 3.03 -5.72
CA ARG A 321 3.93 2.35 -6.87
C ARG A 321 3.62 3.30 -8.01
N THR A 322 3.03 4.42 -7.71
CA THR A 322 2.56 5.45 -8.68
C THR A 322 2.88 6.82 -8.13
N MET A 323 2.92 7.81 -9.02
CA MET A 323 3.16 9.20 -8.68
C MET A 323 1.94 10.03 -9.09
N ASP A 324 1.11 10.36 -8.12
CA ASP A 324 0.29 11.55 -8.22
C ASP A 324 0.78 12.61 -7.22
N VAL A 325 0.27 13.82 -7.34
CA VAL A 325 0.74 14.98 -6.54
C VAL A 325 0.61 14.70 -5.04
N SER A 326 -0.43 13.99 -4.63
CA SER A 326 -0.67 13.64 -3.22
C SER A 326 0.40 12.70 -2.65
N GLN A 327 0.90 11.77 -3.46
CA GLN A 327 1.97 10.84 -3.08
C GLN A 327 3.32 11.54 -2.92
N ILE A 328 3.58 12.60 -3.71
CA ILE A 328 4.80 13.41 -3.58
C ILE A 328 4.80 14.14 -2.23
N GLU A 329 3.67 14.73 -1.86
CA GLU A 329 3.54 15.42 -0.58
C GLU A 329 3.75 14.47 0.61
N LEU A 330 3.17 13.26 0.56
CA LEU A 330 3.37 12.23 1.58
C LEU A 330 4.84 11.81 1.67
N PHE A 331 5.50 11.64 0.52
CA PHE A 331 6.93 11.33 0.45
C PHE A 331 7.80 12.43 1.08
N ILE A 332 7.58 13.69 0.70
CA ILE A 332 8.34 14.82 1.24
C ILE A 332 8.10 14.95 2.74
N ASN A 333 6.86 14.80 3.17
CA ASN A 333 6.49 14.83 4.58
C ASN A 333 7.23 13.72 5.38
N GLU A 334 7.28 12.50 4.86
CA GLU A 334 8.03 11.38 5.48
C GLU A 334 9.53 11.70 5.60
N VAL A 335 10.14 12.28 4.55
CA VAL A 335 11.55 12.70 4.59
C VAL A 335 11.79 13.76 5.64
N ILE A 336 10.94 14.79 5.71
CA ILE A 336 11.09 15.91 6.66
C ILE A 336 10.96 15.39 8.09
N ILE A 337 9.89 14.66 8.40
CA ILE A 337 9.64 14.11 9.74
C ILE A 337 10.83 13.26 10.18
N LEU A 338 11.26 12.31 9.36
CA LEU A 338 12.33 11.39 9.74
C LEU A 338 13.74 12.01 9.72
N SER A 339 13.91 13.17 9.10
CA SER A 339 15.17 13.92 9.21
C SER A 339 15.29 14.71 10.52
N GLU A 340 14.17 15.04 11.16
CA GLU A 340 14.12 15.75 12.45
C GLU A 340 13.99 14.81 13.65
N VAL A 341 13.42 13.61 13.44
CA VAL A 341 13.20 12.61 14.49
C VAL A 341 14.47 11.78 14.73
N ASN A 342 14.99 11.83 15.95
CA ASN A 342 16.11 10.99 16.39
C ASN A 342 15.74 10.25 17.67
N HIS A 343 15.25 9.05 17.55
CA HIS A 343 14.86 8.21 18.68
C HIS A 343 15.21 6.73 18.40
N ARG A 344 15.72 6.04 19.42
CA ARG A 344 16.19 4.65 19.27
C ARG A 344 15.11 3.66 18.81
N ASN A 345 13.86 3.93 19.16
CA ASN A 345 12.69 3.10 18.80
C ASN A 345 11.89 3.68 17.61
N VAL A 346 12.51 4.52 16.80
CA VAL A 346 11.99 4.98 15.50
C VAL A 346 12.95 4.54 14.40
N VAL A 347 12.44 4.09 13.27
CA VAL A 347 13.26 3.68 12.12
C VAL A 347 14.05 4.86 11.58
N LYS A 348 15.35 4.64 11.30
CA LYS A 348 16.23 5.70 10.81
C LYS A 348 16.15 5.81 9.30
N LEU A 349 15.85 6.99 8.80
CA LEU A 349 15.98 7.33 7.38
C LEU A 349 17.46 7.60 7.07
N LEU A 350 18.02 6.88 6.10
CA LEU A 350 19.41 7.03 5.64
C LEU A 350 19.50 7.98 4.45
N GLY A 351 18.42 8.14 3.70
CA GLY A 351 18.34 9.04 2.57
C GLY A 351 17.21 8.74 1.61
N CYS A 352 17.24 9.44 0.47
CA CYS A 352 16.24 9.28 -0.58
C CYS A 352 16.85 9.34 -1.97
N CYS A 353 16.09 8.91 -2.98
CA CYS A 353 16.41 9.10 -4.40
C CYS A 353 15.23 9.79 -5.09
N LEU A 354 15.52 10.91 -5.75
CA LEU A 354 14.54 11.76 -6.46
C LEU A 354 14.74 11.75 -7.97
N GLU A 355 15.77 11.07 -8.47
CA GLU A 355 16.15 11.04 -9.90
C GLU A 355 15.40 9.98 -10.71
N SER A 356 14.53 9.21 -10.10
CA SER A 356 13.76 8.13 -10.75
C SER A 356 12.31 8.56 -10.98
N GLU A 357 11.62 7.87 -11.89
CA GLU A 357 10.20 8.09 -12.21
C GLU A 357 9.33 8.13 -10.95
N VAL A 358 9.60 7.24 -10.00
CA VAL A 358 9.02 7.26 -8.66
C VAL A 358 10.14 7.44 -7.63
N PRO A 359 9.96 8.27 -6.58
CA PRO A 359 10.99 8.47 -5.58
C PRO A 359 11.16 7.22 -4.72
N LEU A 360 12.36 7.09 -4.11
CA LEU A 360 12.68 5.99 -3.23
C LEU A 360 13.17 6.53 -1.88
N LEU A 361 12.79 5.84 -0.81
CA LEU A 361 13.28 6.08 0.54
C LEU A 361 14.22 4.95 0.95
N VAL A 362 15.29 5.30 1.63
CA VAL A 362 16.31 4.35 2.09
C VAL A 362 16.38 4.40 3.60
N TYR A 363 16.05 3.28 4.25
CA TYR A 363 16.02 3.13 5.70
C TYR A 363 17.07 2.15 6.21
N GLU A 364 17.36 2.20 7.49
CA GLU A 364 18.02 1.10 8.16
C GLU A 364 17.25 -0.20 7.96
N TYR A 365 17.95 -1.31 7.81
CA TYR A 365 17.33 -2.63 7.69
C TYR A 365 17.04 -3.23 9.05
N ILE A 366 15.78 -3.56 9.31
CA ILE A 366 15.32 -4.20 10.54
C ILE A 366 15.10 -5.68 10.29
N SER A 367 15.77 -6.55 11.06
CA SER A 367 16.02 -7.94 10.67
C SER A 367 14.91 -8.94 11.01
N LYS A 368 14.10 -8.70 12.05
CA LYS A 368 13.10 -9.67 12.52
C LYS A 368 11.69 -9.44 11.96
N GLY A 369 11.51 -8.44 11.07
CA GLY A 369 10.21 -8.15 10.45
C GLY A 369 9.25 -7.41 11.36
N THR A 370 7.96 -7.60 11.17
CA THR A 370 6.90 -6.85 11.84
C THR A 370 6.42 -7.53 13.12
N LEU A 371 5.92 -6.75 14.06
CA LEU A 371 5.25 -7.27 15.26
C LEU A 371 4.04 -8.13 14.88
N TYR A 372 3.29 -7.72 13.83
CA TYR A 372 2.17 -8.48 13.28
C TYR A 372 2.55 -9.92 12.95
N TYR A 373 3.67 -10.11 12.23
CA TYR A 373 4.17 -11.45 11.87
C TYR A 373 4.41 -12.33 13.12
N HIS A 374 4.94 -11.76 14.20
CA HIS A 374 5.22 -12.49 15.43
C HIS A 374 3.96 -12.80 16.26
N ILE A 375 2.89 -12.02 16.11
CA ILE A 375 1.62 -12.28 16.80
C ILE A 375 0.76 -13.28 16.02
N HIS A 376 0.65 -13.12 14.68
CA HIS A 376 -0.38 -13.79 13.88
C HIS A 376 0.12 -14.89 12.95
N ASP A 377 1.33 -14.73 12.34
CA ASP A 377 1.81 -15.63 11.28
C ASP A 377 2.82 -16.68 11.79
N GLY A 378 3.21 -16.62 13.05
CA GLY A 378 4.18 -17.53 13.66
C GLY A 378 3.62 -18.94 13.92
N GLY A 379 3.07 -19.62 12.91
CA GLY A 379 2.47 -20.96 12.99
C GLY A 379 3.37 -22.10 13.48
N ASP A 380 4.63 -21.83 13.78
CA ASP A 380 5.55 -22.79 14.39
C ASP A 380 5.52 -22.61 15.93
N GLN A 381 5.00 -23.60 16.63
CA GLN A 381 4.91 -23.65 18.11
C GLN A 381 6.28 -23.44 18.79
N THR A 382 7.38 -23.53 18.06
CA THR A 382 8.76 -23.34 18.57
C THR A 382 9.15 -21.87 18.68
N ARG A 383 8.40 -20.92 18.11
CA ARG A 383 8.70 -19.48 18.07
C ARG A 383 7.74 -18.64 18.93
N TRP A 384 7.37 -19.16 20.07
CA TRP A 384 6.56 -18.39 21.00
C TRP A 384 7.21 -17.05 21.36
N PHE A 385 6.43 -16.00 21.24
CA PHE A 385 6.84 -14.65 21.57
C PHE A 385 6.41 -14.35 23.02
N SER A 386 7.36 -14.44 23.96
CA SER A 386 7.10 -14.40 25.41
C SER A 386 6.36 -13.14 25.86
N TRP A 387 5.60 -13.26 26.95
CA TRP A 387 4.91 -12.12 27.57
C TRP A 387 5.86 -10.98 27.92
N GLU A 388 7.05 -11.29 28.44
CA GLU A 388 8.06 -10.29 28.77
C GLU A 388 8.48 -9.49 27.53
N ASN A 389 8.69 -10.14 26.38
CA ASN A 389 8.98 -9.46 25.12
C ASN A 389 7.80 -8.63 24.64
N ARG A 390 6.57 -9.14 24.74
CA ARG A 390 5.35 -8.38 24.36
C ARG A 390 5.23 -7.10 25.18
N LEU A 391 5.41 -7.19 26.49
CA LEU A 391 5.32 -6.05 27.39
C LEU A 391 6.46 -5.05 27.17
N ARG A 392 7.68 -5.54 26.91
CA ARG A 392 8.83 -4.69 26.57
C ARG A 392 8.62 -3.93 25.29
N ILE A 393 8.17 -4.60 24.23
CA ILE A 393 7.88 -3.98 22.94
C ILE A 393 6.75 -2.96 23.05
N ALA A 394 5.69 -3.27 23.81
CA ALA A 394 4.62 -2.31 24.07
C ALA A 394 5.17 -1.05 24.77
N SER A 395 6.01 -1.20 25.81
CA SER A 395 6.65 -0.08 26.50
C SER A 395 7.57 0.75 25.58
N GLU A 396 8.38 0.10 24.77
CA GLU A 396 9.29 0.74 23.81
C GLU A 396 8.53 1.50 22.71
N ALA A 397 7.48 0.91 22.15
CA ALA A 397 6.64 1.54 21.13
C ALA A 397 5.84 2.73 21.70
N ALA A 398 5.27 2.57 22.91
CA ALA A 398 4.61 3.68 23.60
C ALA A 398 5.58 4.83 23.90
N GLY A 399 6.81 4.53 24.31
CA GLY A 399 7.87 5.52 24.53
C GLY A 399 8.23 6.28 23.25
N ALA A 400 8.30 5.59 22.11
CA ALA A 400 8.54 6.24 20.82
C ALA A 400 7.39 7.17 20.41
N LEU A 401 6.14 6.74 20.57
CA LEU A 401 4.97 7.58 20.28
C LEU A 401 4.87 8.78 21.23
N ALA A 402 5.17 8.58 22.52
CA ALA A 402 5.25 9.68 23.49
C ALA A 402 6.31 10.72 23.11
N TYR A 403 7.47 10.27 22.62
CA TYR A 403 8.51 11.17 22.10
C TYR A 403 8.00 11.96 20.89
N LEU A 404 7.34 11.30 19.93
CA LEU A 404 6.79 11.95 18.73
C LEU A 404 5.74 13.02 19.09
N HIS A 405 4.90 12.77 20.07
CA HIS A 405 3.82 13.68 20.45
C HIS A 405 4.31 14.88 21.26
N SER A 406 5.37 14.77 22.04
CA SER A 406 5.71 15.80 23.04
C SER A 406 7.17 16.20 23.13
N ALA A 407 8.10 15.39 22.66
CA ALA A 407 9.54 15.64 22.81
C ALA A 407 10.27 15.88 21.49
N ALA A 408 9.62 15.66 20.33
CA ALA A 408 10.14 16.07 19.03
C ALA A 408 10.13 17.61 18.92
N SER A 409 10.98 18.17 18.06
CA SER A 409 11.06 19.64 17.83
C SER A 409 9.73 20.23 17.41
N THR A 410 8.99 19.48 16.60
CA THR A 410 7.60 19.74 16.23
C THR A 410 6.80 18.47 16.54
N PRO A 411 5.67 18.55 17.25
CA PRO A 411 4.85 17.39 17.53
C PRO A 411 4.41 16.67 16.26
N VAL A 412 4.52 15.33 16.27
CA VAL A 412 4.20 14.47 15.13
C VAL A 412 3.12 13.49 15.54
N ILE A 413 1.98 13.50 14.83
CA ILE A 413 0.95 12.46 14.94
C ILE A 413 1.23 11.41 13.86
N HIS A 414 1.38 10.14 14.25
CA HIS A 414 1.74 9.05 13.35
C HIS A 414 0.62 8.67 12.39
N ARG A 415 -0.63 8.63 12.88
CA ARG A 415 -1.88 8.41 12.12
C ARG A 415 -2.11 6.99 11.57
N ASP A 416 -1.08 6.15 11.51
CA ASP A 416 -1.21 4.75 11.07
C ASP A 416 -0.47 3.79 12.02
N VAL A 417 -0.73 3.93 13.32
CA VAL A 417 -0.19 3.04 14.36
C VAL A 417 -0.86 1.68 14.25
N LYS A 418 -0.05 0.63 13.99
CA LYS A 418 -0.50 -0.76 13.84
C LYS A 418 0.66 -1.74 14.00
N SER A 419 0.37 -3.00 14.28
CA SER A 419 1.40 -4.02 14.50
C SER A 419 2.28 -4.29 13.27
N THR A 420 1.80 -4.04 12.05
CA THR A 420 2.62 -4.13 10.82
C THR A 420 3.62 -2.98 10.68
N ASN A 421 3.40 -1.85 11.35
CA ASN A 421 4.28 -0.67 11.33
C ASN A 421 5.23 -0.62 12.55
N ILE A 422 5.18 -1.62 13.42
CA ILE A 422 6.15 -1.85 14.49
C ILE A 422 7.10 -2.96 14.03
N LEU A 423 8.34 -2.59 13.72
CA LEU A 423 9.39 -3.52 13.30
C LEU A 423 10.21 -3.96 14.50
N LEU A 424 10.80 -5.16 14.41
CA LEU A 424 11.63 -5.72 15.46
C LEU A 424 13.05 -5.96 14.94
N ASP A 425 14.05 -5.47 15.68
CA ASP A 425 15.45 -5.71 15.36
C ASP A 425 15.93 -7.10 15.85
N GLU A 426 17.20 -7.39 15.71
CA GLU A 426 17.79 -8.67 16.10
C GLU A 426 17.60 -9.01 17.59
N ASN A 427 17.48 -8.00 18.45
CA ASN A 427 17.26 -8.11 19.89
C ASN A 427 15.76 -8.00 20.27
N TYR A 428 14.87 -8.03 19.28
CA TYR A 428 13.44 -7.75 19.46
C TYR A 428 13.17 -6.36 20.05
N THR A 429 14.02 -5.37 19.76
CA THR A 429 13.75 -3.97 20.10
C THR A 429 12.72 -3.40 19.11
N ALA A 430 11.70 -2.72 19.62
CA ALA A 430 10.67 -2.12 18.78
C ALA A 430 11.18 -0.89 18.03
N LYS A 431 10.80 -0.78 16.75
CA LYS A 431 11.04 0.40 15.92
C LYS A 431 9.78 0.77 15.15
N ILE A 432 9.26 1.95 15.43
CA ILE A 432 8.12 2.53 14.70
C ILE A 432 8.56 2.91 13.30
N SER A 433 7.73 2.58 12.31
CA SER A 433 8.02 2.76 10.88
C SER A 433 6.81 3.27 10.10
N ASP A 434 7.00 3.69 8.85
CA ASP A 434 5.98 4.14 7.89
C ASP A 434 5.30 5.46 8.27
N PHE A 435 6.05 6.55 8.15
CA PHE A 435 5.60 7.92 8.47
C PHE A 435 4.89 8.62 7.30
N GLY A 436 4.57 7.91 6.22
CA GLY A 436 3.95 8.50 5.04
C GLY A 436 2.60 9.19 5.31
N ALA A 437 1.82 8.65 6.24
CA ALA A 437 0.54 9.25 6.64
C ALA A 437 0.66 10.31 7.75
N SER A 438 1.82 10.42 8.40
CA SER A 438 2.02 11.25 9.60
C SER A 438 1.83 12.74 9.35
N ARG A 439 1.54 13.49 10.40
CA ARG A 439 1.35 14.95 10.32
C ARG A 439 2.14 15.67 11.40
N LEU A 440 2.83 16.73 10.97
CA LEU A 440 3.39 17.74 11.86
C LEU A 440 2.25 18.63 12.36
N VAL A 441 2.23 18.89 13.65
CA VAL A 441 1.22 19.75 14.30
C VAL A 441 1.92 21.00 14.79
N SER A 442 1.42 22.18 14.39
CA SER A 442 1.93 23.44 14.91
C SER A 442 1.72 23.51 16.43
N LEU A 443 2.68 24.08 17.17
CA LEU A 443 2.62 24.19 18.64
C LEU A 443 1.37 24.92 19.15
N ASP A 444 0.76 25.76 18.31
CA ASP A 444 -0.45 26.53 18.64
C ASP A 444 -1.75 25.75 18.34
N GLN A 445 -1.67 24.52 17.82
CA GLN A 445 -2.82 23.71 17.42
C GLN A 445 -2.80 22.37 18.15
N THR A 446 -3.94 21.97 18.69
CA THR A 446 -4.13 20.66 19.33
C THR A 446 -4.75 19.62 18.39
N GLN A 447 -5.27 20.07 17.25
CA GLN A 447 -5.98 19.21 16.27
C GLN A 447 -5.75 19.71 14.84
N VAL A 448 -5.82 18.79 13.89
CA VAL A 448 -5.69 19.06 12.46
C VAL A 448 -6.90 18.48 11.72
N THR A 449 -7.68 19.34 11.06
CA THR A 449 -8.74 18.87 10.16
C THR A 449 -8.09 18.32 8.89
N THR A 450 -8.32 17.06 8.59
CA THR A 450 -7.65 16.39 7.46
C THR A 450 -8.50 15.24 6.93
N LEU A 451 -8.30 14.90 5.66
CA LEU A 451 -8.89 13.71 5.07
C LEU A 451 -8.61 12.48 5.94
N VAL A 452 -9.63 11.70 6.26
CA VAL A 452 -9.47 10.51 7.10
C VAL A 452 -8.59 9.48 6.39
N GLN A 453 -7.51 9.10 7.04
CA GLN A 453 -6.58 8.06 6.60
C GLN A 453 -6.20 7.17 7.78
N GLY A 454 -5.89 5.92 7.52
CA GLY A 454 -5.52 4.94 8.53
C GLY A 454 -5.92 3.54 8.10
N THR A 455 -5.67 2.56 8.95
CA THR A 455 -5.94 1.15 8.67
C THR A 455 -7.20 0.70 9.40
N LEU A 456 -8.16 0.12 8.68
CA LEU A 456 -9.38 -0.45 9.27
C LEU A 456 -9.03 -1.46 10.37
N GLY A 457 -9.75 -1.40 11.47
CA GLY A 457 -9.49 -2.17 12.69
C GLY A 457 -8.66 -1.40 13.72
N TYR A 458 -7.80 -0.45 13.30
CA TYR A 458 -7.03 0.44 14.19
C TYR A 458 -7.53 1.88 14.18
N LEU A 459 -8.33 2.25 13.18
CA LEU A 459 -8.79 3.62 12.98
C LEU A 459 -9.66 4.09 14.14
N ASP A 460 -9.31 5.24 14.69
CA ASP A 460 -10.04 5.92 15.75
C ASP A 460 -11.46 6.31 15.28
N PRO A 461 -12.53 5.84 15.94
CA PRO A 461 -13.90 6.16 15.56
C PRO A 461 -14.21 7.66 15.61
N GLU A 462 -13.68 8.39 16.59
CA GLU A 462 -13.91 9.83 16.69
C GLU A 462 -13.25 10.58 15.55
N TYR A 463 -11.99 10.26 15.25
CA TYR A 463 -11.31 10.82 14.07
C TYR A 463 -12.06 10.48 12.77
N PHE A 464 -12.56 9.24 12.64
CA PHE A 464 -13.34 8.82 11.49
C PHE A 464 -14.60 9.65 11.29
N HIS A 465 -15.32 9.98 12.38
CA HIS A 465 -16.58 10.74 12.32
C HIS A 465 -16.37 12.25 12.21
N THR A 466 -15.35 12.78 12.88
CA THR A 466 -15.16 14.24 12.96
C THR A 466 -14.17 14.79 11.95
N SER A 467 -13.34 13.93 11.32
CA SER A 467 -12.19 14.31 10.50
C SER A 467 -11.15 15.15 11.26
N GLN A 468 -11.24 15.22 12.58
CA GLN A 468 -10.31 15.93 13.44
C GLN A 468 -9.25 14.97 13.99
N LEU A 469 -8.04 15.12 13.46
CA LEU A 469 -6.90 14.31 13.88
C LEU A 469 -6.24 14.95 15.12
N THR A 470 -6.06 14.15 16.15
CA THR A 470 -5.36 14.53 17.40
C THR A 470 -4.33 13.46 17.77
N GLU A 471 -3.43 13.75 18.70
CA GLU A 471 -2.52 12.75 19.28
C GLU A 471 -3.28 11.55 19.90
N LYS A 472 -4.51 11.80 20.34
CA LYS A 472 -5.37 10.78 20.95
C LYS A 472 -5.85 9.72 19.95
N SER A 473 -5.80 10.03 18.64
CA SER A 473 -6.09 9.05 17.60
C SER A 473 -5.01 7.95 17.54
N ASP A 474 -3.72 8.32 17.74
CA ASP A 474 -2.63 7.34 17.86
C ASP A 474 -2.78 6.50 19.13
N VAL A 475 -3.27 7.11 20.23
CA VAL A 475 -3.54 6.39 21.49
C VAL A 475 -4.60 5.30 21.29
N TYR A 476 -5.68 5.60 20.57
CA TYR A 476 -6.69 4.60 20.24
C TYR A 476 -6.10 3.44 19.43
N SER A 477 -5.39 3.77 18.35
CA SER A 477 -4.74 2.77 17.49
C SER A 477 -3.74 1.92 18.28
N PHE A 478 -2.98 2.52 19.19
CA PHE A 478 -2.08 1.80 20.08
C PHE A 478 -2.83 0.92 21.09
N GLY A 479 -4.01 1.35 21.55
CA GLY A 479 -4.92 0.53 22.37
C GLY A 479 -5.32 -0.77 21.66
N VAL A 480 -5.53 -0.72 20.34
CA VAL A 480 -5.78 -1.93 19.53
C VAL A 480 -4.56 -2.83 19.49
N VAL A 481 -3.35 -2.28 19.34
CA VAL A 481 -2.09 -3.05 19.39
C VAL A 481 -1.93 -3.74 20.76
N LEU A 482 -2.29 -3.08 21.87
CA LEU A 482 -2.27 -3.71 23.18
C LEU A 482 -3.27 -4.88 23.28
N ALA A 483 -4.46 -4.73 22.70
CA ALA A 483 -5.43 -5.82 22.62
C ALA A 483 -4.92 -7.00 21.76
N GLU A 484 -4.23 -6.74 20.63
CA GLU A 484 -3.55 -7.78 19.83
C GLU A 484 -2.51 -8.54 20.67
N LEU A 485 -1.66 -7.81 21.39
CA LEU A 485 -0.61 -8.39 22.24
C LEU A 485 -1.17 -9.27 23.37
N LEU A 486 -2.33 -8.92 23.89
CA LEU A 486 -3.00 -9.65 24.97
C LEU A 486 -3.76 -10.88 24.47
N THR A 487 -4.44 -10.76 23.32
CA THR A 487 -5.39 -11.78 22.85
C THR A 487 -4.85 -12.67 21.76
N GLY A 488 -3.81 -12.23 21.01
CA GLY A 488 -3.33 -12.88 19.80
C GLY A 488 -4.33 -12.83 18.64
N ARG A 489 -5.43 -12.06 18.73
CA ARG A 489 -6.48 -11.94 17.70
C ARG A 489 -6.17 -10.82 16.73
N MET A 490 -6.58 -10.98 15.48
CA MET A 490 -6.48 -9.94 14.46
C MET A 490 -7.40 -8.74 14.78
N PRO A 491 -7.01 -7.50 14.48
CA PRO A 491 -7.81 -6.30 14.72
C PRO A 491 -9.16 -6.30 14.02
N LEU A 492 -9.21 -6.92 12.84
CA LEU A 492 -10.43 -7.14 12.07
C LEU A 492 -10.43 -8.57 11.53
N ASP A 493 -11.34 -9.38 12.00
CA ASP A 493 -11.55 -10.76 11.53
C ASP A 493 -12.89 -10.86 10.78
N THR A 494 -12.82 -10.96 9.46
CA THR A 494 -14.01 -11.06 8.61
C THR A 494 -14.68 -12.43 8.66
N THR A 495 -14.02 -13.44 9.22
CA THR A 495 -14.54 -14.82 9.35
C THR A 495 -15.29 -15.01 10.67
N ALA A 496 -15.04 -14.15 11.67
CA ALA A 496 -15.69 -14.20 12.97
C ALA A 496 -17.14 -13.69 12.93
N SER A 497 -17.90 -14.00 13.97
CA SER A 497 -19.25 -13.48 14.16
C SER A 497 -19.24 -11.93 14.14
N GLU A 498 -20.35 -11.32 13.76
CA GLU A 498 -20.49 -9.86 13.69
C GLU A 498 -20.06 -9.16 15.01
N GLN A 499 -20.34 -9.78 16.14
CA GLN A 499 -20.02 -9.26 17.47
C GLN A 499 -18.53 -9.39 17.85
N GLU A 500 -17.79 -10.27 17.18
CA GLU A 500 -16.36 -10.54 17.44
C GLU A 500 -15.45 -10.02 16.31
N ARG A 501 -16.03 -9.52 15.23
CA ARG A 501 -15.31 -9.09 14.02
C ARG A 501 -14.31 -7.97 14.30
N ASN A 502 -14.66 -7.01 15.16
CA ASN A 502 -13.81 -5.89 15.55
C ASN A 502 -13.20 -6.15 16.93
N LEU A 503 -11.88 -6.31 16.96
CA LEU A 503 -11.15 -6.63 18.20
C LEU A 503 -11.34 -5.59 19.29
N ALA A 504 -11.28 -4.30 18.98
CA ALA A 504 -11.41 -3.24 19.98
C ALA A 504 -12.77 -3.30 20.69
N ALA A 505 -13.86 -3.42 19.90
CA ALA A 505 -15.21 -3.53 20.45
C ALA A 505 -15.41 -4.83 21.25
N PHE A 506 -14.92 -5.95 20.71
CA PHE A 506 -14.96 -7.25 21.38
C PHE A 506 -14.21 -7.23 22.71
N PHE A 507 -12.99 -6.69 22.72
CA PHE A 507 -12.13 -6.63 23.90
C PHE A 507 -12.74 -5.77 25.00
N VAL A 508 -13.19 -4.56 24.67
CA VAL A 508 -13.84 -3.66 25.65
C VAL A 508 -15.11 -4.27 26.23
N ARG A 509 -15.92 -4.94 25.40
CA ARG A 509 -17.11 -5.67 25.84
C ARG A 509 -16.75 -6.79 26.81
N SER A 510 -15.75 -7.61 26.46
CA SER A 510 -15.32 -8.73 27.30
C SER A 510 -14.84 -8.29 28.69
N ILE A 511 -14.16 -7.14 28.78
CA ILE A 511 -13.78 -6.57 30.08
C ILE A 511 -15.01 -6.11 30.84
N LYS A 512 -15.98 -5.43 30.22
CA LYS A 512 -17.22 -4.98 30.86
C LYS A 512 -18.06 -6.16 31.40
N GLU A 513 -18.01 -7.30 30.75
CA GLU A 513 -18.70 -8.52 31.11
C GLU A 513 -17.89 -9.42 32.05
N ASN A 514 -16.77 -8.91 32.60
CA ASN A 514 -15.86 -9.66 33.50
C ASN A 514 -15.32 -10.97 32.86
N ARG A 515 -15.20 -11.02 31.55
CA ARG A 515 -14.70 -12.17 30.78
C ARG A 515 -13.27 -11.98 30.27
N LEU A 516 -12.50 -11.03 30.85
CA LEU A 516 -11.14 -10.71 30.39
C LEU A 516 -10.29 -11.96 30.22
N PHE A 517 -10.19 -12.79 31.25
CA PHE A 517 -9.29 -13.95 31.26
C PHE A 517 -9.71 -15.08 30.29
N GLN A 518 -10.94 -15.06 29.79
CA GLN A 518 -11.42 -15.98 28.77
C GLN A 518 -10.97 -15.58 27.36
N VAL A 519 -10.62 -14.32 27.15
CA VAL A 519 -10.25 -13.79 25.83
C VAL A 519 -8.74 -13.56 25.68
N LEU A 520 -7.98 -13.60 26.78
CA LEU A 520 -6.52 -13.53 26.73
C LEU A 520 -5.94 -14.82 26.13
N GLU A 521 -4.83 -14.68 25.41
CA GLU A 521 -4.09 -15.82 24.89
C GLU A 521 -3.59 -16.72 26.05
N THR A 522 -3.82 -18.03 25.96
CA THR A 522 -3.50 -18.99 27.02
C THR A 522 -2.05 -18.91 27.52
N ARG A 523 -1.12 -18.63 26.59
CA ARG A 523 0.31 -18.51 26.95
C ARG A 523 0.60 -17.22 27.70
N VAL A 524 -0.07 -16.11 27.34
CA VAL A 524 0.01 -14.85 28.08
C VAL A 524 -0.43 -15.05 29.52
N LEU A 525 -1.52 -15.81 29.75
CA LEU A 525 -2.02 -16.15 31.07
C LEU A 525 -1.05 -17.01 31.90
N ARG A 526 -0.25 -17.86 31.24
CA ARG A 526 0.74 -18.71 31.93
C ARG A 526 2.02 -17.97 32.31
N GLU A 527 2.46 -17.02 31.49
CA GLU A 527 3.73 -16.32 31.66
C GLU A 527 3.57 -15.00 32.41
N GLY A 528 2.47 -14.28 32.19
CA GLY A 528 2.18 -13.00 32.81
C GLY A 528 1.64 -13.14 34.22
N SER A 529 2.00 -12.22 35.13
CA SER A 529 1.30 -12.13 36.42
C SER A 529 -0.12 -11.61 36.20
N PHE A 530 -1.03 -11.99 37.09
CA PHE A 530 -2.41 -11.51 37.06
C PHE A 530 -2.48 -9.98 37.04
N GLU A 531 -1.68 -9.33 37.88
CA GLU A 531 -1.61 -7.88 38.04
C GLU A 531 -1.10 -7.21 36.74
N GLN A 532 -0.10 -7.80 36.07
CA GLN A 532 0.41 -7.29 34.80
C GLN A 532 -0.64 -7.41 33.70
N CYS A 533 -1.23 -8.60 33.53
CA CYS A 533 -2.24 -8.83 32.47
C CYS A 533 -3.46 -7.92 32.68
N GLN A 534 -3.94 -7.81 33.92
CA GLN A 534 -5.07 -6.94 34.29
C GLN A 534 -4.71 -5.46 34.08
N GLY A 535 -3.53 -5.03 34.52
CA GLY A 535 -3.06 -3.65 34.35
C GLY A 535 -2.97 -3.24 32.89
N VAL A 536 -2.36 -4.08 32.04
CA VAL A 536 -2.28 -3.81 30.60
C VAL A 536 -3.67 -3.81 29.94
N ALA A 537 -4.57 -4.69 30.37
CA ALA A 537 -5.93 -4.74 29.84
C ALA A 537 -6.76 -3.49 30.21
N GLU A 538 -6.68 -3.01 31.46
CA GLU A 538 -7.35 -1.77 31.87
C GLU A 538 -6.73 -0.54 31.19
N LEU A 539 -5.43 -0.52 30.96
CA LEU A 539 -4.76 0.52 30.17
C LEU A 539 -5.26 0.50 28.72
N ALA A 540 -5.29 -0.67 28.06
CA ALA A 540 -5.83 -0.82 26.71
C ALA A 540 -7.29 -0.34 26.63
N LYS A 541 -8.14 -0.71 27.59
CA LYS A 541 -9.53 -0.25 27.67
C LYS A 541 -9.63 1.28 27.77
N ARG A 542 -8.75 1.94 28.54
CA ARG A 542 -8.72 3.41 28.61
C ARG A 542 -8.27 4.04 27.28
N CYS A 543 -7.30 3.44 26.59
CA CYS A 543 -6.90 3.88 25.27
C CYS A 543 -8.03 3.74 24.23
N LEU A 544 -8.87 2.71 24.37
CA LEU A 544 -9.98 2.39 23.45
C LEU A 544 -11.29 3.13 23.76
N ARG A 545 -11.29 4.15 24.63
CA ARG A 545 -12.45 5.00 24.84
C ARG A 545 -12.86 5.70 23.55
N LEU A 546 -14.18 5.85 23.35
CA LEU A 546 -14.71 6.47 22.13
C LEU A 546 -14.41 7.98 22.11
N THR A 547 -14.43 8.64 23.24
CA THR A 547 -14.14 10.08 23.39
C THR A 547 -12.65 10.29 23.61
N SER A 548 -12.01 11.10 22.77
CA SER A 548 -10.56 11.35 22.80
C SER A 548 -10.09 11.98 24.11
N GLU A 549 -10.88 12.90 24.66
CA GLU A 549 -10.56 13.60 25.92
C GLU A 549 -10.42 12.65 27.10
N GLU A 550 -11.13 11.53 27.09
CA GLU A 550 -11.08 10.53 28.15
C GLU A 550 -9.89 9.57 28.04
N ARG A 551 -9.17 9.58 26.90
CA ARG A 551 -8.01 8.72 26.68
C ARG A 551 -6.77 9.31 27.37
N PRO A 552 -5.86 8.45 27.88
CA PRO A 552 -4.57 8.90 28.38
C PRO A 552 -3.73 9.53 27.24
N THR A 553 -2.68 10.25 27.57
CA THR A 553 -1.62 10.61 26.65
C THR A 553 -0.67 9.43 26.42
N MET A 554 0.07 9.40 25.30
CA MET A 554 1.09 8.35 25.08
C MET A 554 2.20 8.38 26.14
N LYS A 555 2.47 9.53 26.74
CA LYS A 555 3.41 9.65 27.86
C LYS A 555 2.91 8.88 29.11
N GLU A 556 1.66 9.04 29.46
CA GLU A 556 1.03 8.29 30.56
C GLU A 556 1.00 6.80 30.26
N VAL A 557 0.63 6.41 29.01
CA VAL A 557 0.66 5.01 28.57
C VAL A 557 2.05 4.40 28.70
N ALA A 558 3.09 5.11 28.23
CA ALA A 558 4.48 4.64 28.31
C ALA A 558 4.96 4.47 29.76
N MET A 559 4.64 5.43 30.63
CA MET A 559 5.00 5.37 32.04
C MET A 559 4.33 4.20 32.75
N GLU A 560 3.05 3.94 32.49
CA GLU A 560 2.31 2.85 33.11
C GLU A 560 2.82 1.48 32.62
N LEU A 561 3.05 1.32 31.31
CA LEU A 561 3.65 0.09 30.76
C LEU A 561 5.04 -0.18 31.32
N GLU A 562 5.86 0.85 31.48
CA GLU A 562 7.19 0.70 32.09
C GLU A 562 7.09 0.34 33.59
N GLY A 563 6.09 0.88 34.30
CA GLY A 563 5.78 0.49 35.67
C GLY A 563 5.36 -0.98 35.77
N LEU A 564 4.45 -1.43 34.90
CA LEU A 564 4.00 -2.82 34.85
C LEU A 564 5.14 -3.78 34.46
N ARG A 565 6.04 -3.36 33.58
CA ARG A 565 7.22 -4.13 33.19
C ARG A 565 8.19 -4.35 34.33
N LYS A 566 8.41 -3.31 35.15
CA LYS A 566 9.31 -3.35 36.31
C LYS A 566 8.68 -3.95 37.54
N PHE A 567 7.38 -4.31 37.46
CA PHE A 567 6.68 -4.90 38.59
C PHE A 567 7.23 -6.29 38.89
N THR A 568 8.24 -6.34 39.72
CA THR A 568 8.75 -7.56 40.34
C THR A 568 8.07 -7.69 41.70
N LYS A 569 7.47 -8.87 41.98
CA LYS A 569 6.98 -9.15 43.34
C LYS A 569 8.09 -8.79 44.33
N HIS A 570 7.81 -7.83 45.23
CA HIS A 570 8.79 -7.39 46.20
C HIS A 570 9.22 -8.60 47.06
N PRO A 571 10.52 -8.83 47.32
CA PRO A 571 10.98 -9.97 48.09
C PRO A 571 10.36 -10.08 49.50
N TRP A 572 9.79 -8.99 49.98
CA TRP A 572 9.17 -8.90 51.29
C TRP A 572 7.71 -9.39 51.35
N SER A 573 7.09 -9.77 50.26
CA SER A 573 5.78 -10.42 50.25
C SER A 573 5.81 -11.92 50.55
N LYS A 574 7.00 -12.45 50.89
CA LYS A 574 7.19 -13.79 51.43
C LYS A 574 7.24 -13.73 52.96
N THR A 575 6.15 -13.42 53.62
CA THR A 575 6.04 -13.71 55.04
C THR A 575 4.59 -14.00 55.40
N GLN A 576 4.21 -15.23 55.13
CA GLN A 576 3.31 -16.10 55.90
C GLN A 576 3.20 -17.44 55.14
N GLN A 577 4.31 -18.18 55.13
CA GLN A 577 4.23 -19.63 55.03
C GLN A 577 4.21 -20.15 56.45
N CYS A 578 3.04 -20.45 56.96
CA CYS A 578 2.91 -21.48 57.96
C CYS A 578 3.37 -22.79 57.35
N GLN A 579 4.24 -23.45 58.11
CA GLN A 579 4.69 -24.82 57.89
C GLN A 579 3.46 -25.74 57.73
N ASP A 580 3.35 -26.40 56.60
CA ASP A 580 2.81 -27.73 56.45
C ASP A 580 3.43 -28.29 55.15
N GLU A 581 4.55 -29.00 55.33
CA GLU A 581 5.08 -29.95 54.37
C GLU A 581 4.16 -31.17 54.39
N GLU A 582 3.26 -31.26 53.41
CA GLU A 582 2.71 -32.49 52.86
C GLU A 582 1.50 -32.14 51.97
N SER A 583 1.77 -31.93 50.70
CA SER A 583 0.87 -32.11 49.56
C SER A 583 1.22 -31.19 48.37
N LEU A 584 2.41 -31.41 47.80
CA LEU A 584 2.85 -30.72 46.59
C LEU A 584 2.46 -31.58 45.36
N GLY A 585 1.16 -31.76 45.13
CA GLY A 585 0.73 -32.62 44.03
C GLY A 585 -0.64 -32.31 43.44
N LEU A 586 -1.44 -31.39 44.02
CA LEU A 586 -2.86 -31.28 43.65
C LEU A 586 -3.42 -29.85 43.56
N ILE A 587 -2.57 -28.82 43.42
CA ILE A 587 -3.07 -27.43 43.46
C ILE A 587 -3.25 -26.81 42.04
N THR A 588 -2.83 -27.49 40.98
CA THR A 588 -2.88 -26.89 39.63
C THR A 588 -4.23 -27.04 38.93
N GLU A 589 -5.08 -27.97 39.33
CA GLU A 589 -6.41 -28.15 38.70
C GLU A 589 -7.57 -27.56 39.49
N GLN A 590 -7.42 -27.37 40.82
CA GLN A 590 -8.52 -26.88 41.67
C GLN A 590 -8.67 -25.35 41.71
N THR A 591 -7.66 -24.59 41.31
CA THR A 591 -7.76 -23.12 41.31
C THR A 591 -8.58 -22.55 40.14
N LEU A 592 -8.78 -23.29 39.07
CA LEU A 592 -9.67 -22.86 37.99
C LEU A 592 -11.14 -23.09 38.29
N ASP A 593 -11.49 -24.13 39.09
CA ASP A 593 -12.85 -24.43 39.47
C ASP A 593 -13.36 -23.54 40.63
N LEU A 594 -12.47 -23.06 41.50
CA LEU A 594 -12.87 -22.17 42.61
C LEU A 594 -13.31 -20.76 42.14
N TYR A 595 -12.77 -20.29 41.02
CA TYR A 595 -13.20 -19.02 40.44
C TYR A 595 -14.51 -19.14 39.64
N ALA A 596 -14.84 -20.32 39.12
CA ALA A 596 -16.10 -20.56 38.42
C ALA A 596 -17.31 -20.71 39.38
N ILE A 597 -17.09 -21.16 40.65
CA ILE A 597 -18.17 -21.46 41.58
C ILE A 597 -18.61 -20.23 42.40
N ASN A 598 -17.76 -19.22 42.59
CA ASN A 598 -18.10 -18.06 43.41
C ASN A 598 -18.83 -16.91 42.68
N MET A 599 -19.11 -17.05 41.38
CA MET A 599 -19.83 -15.99 40.63
C MET A 599 -21.36 -16.21 40.52
N ASN A 600 -21.89 -17.34 41.07
CA ASN A 600 -23.32 -17.67 40.93
C ASN A 600 -24.18 -17.47 42.20
N ALA A 601 -23.64 -16.89 43.24
CA ALA A 601 -24.41 -16.72 44.47
C ALA A 601 -24.40 -15.28 45.00
N ASN A 602 -24.92 -14.33 44.22
CA ASN A 602 -25.52 -13.10 44.76
C ASN A 602 -25.87 -12.12 43.63
N ILE A 603 -27.03 -12.26 43.03
CA ILE A 603 -27.83 -11.15 42.51
C ILE A 603 -29.29 -11.60 42.53
N MET A 604 -29.94 -11.40 43.63
CA MET A 604 -31.37 -11.10 43.72
C MET A 604 -31.50 -9.83 44.54
N SER A 605 -31.77 -8.72 43.86
CA SER A 605 -32.79 -7.74 44.23
C SER A 605 -32.71 -6.47 43.38
N ASN A 606 -33.79 -6.25 42.66
CA ASN A 606 -34.48 -5.01 42.34
C ASN A 606 -33.70 -3.74 42.01
N GLY A 607 -34.00 -3.23 40.82
CA GLY A 607 -33.80 -1.83 40.46
C GLY A 607 -34.02 -1.59 38.96
N GLU A 608 -35.28 -1.28 38.62
CA GLU A 608 -35.62 -0.65 37.34
C GLU A 608 -34.79 0.60 37.12
N PHE A 609 -34.06 0.68 36.01
CA PHE A 609 -33.74 1.96 35.40
C PHE A 609 -33.70 1.83 33.87
N SER A 610 -34.46 2.70 33.27
CA SER A 610 -34.80 2.89 31.88
C SER A 610 -33.58 3.06 30.99
N GLY A 611 -33.76 2.55 29.75
CA GLY A 611 -32.79 2.53 28.66
C GLY A 611 -32.24 3.88 28.26
N GLN A 612 -30.97 3.82 28.04
CA GLN A 612 -30.30 4.57 27.00
C GLN A 612 -29.29 3.61 26.33
N GLN A 613 -29.78 2.90 25.32
CA GLN A 613 -28.91 2.16 24.42
C GLN A 613 -28.17 3.19 23.56
N SER A 614 -26.85 3.18 23.70
CA SER A 614 -25.94 3.97 22.90
C SER A 614 -26.16 3.68 21.40
N LEU A 615 -26.48 4.70 20.66
CA LEU A 615 -26.67 4.69 19.21
C LEU A 615 -25.41 4.24 18.42
N ASP A 616 -24.25 4.26 19.06
CA ASP A 616 -22.96 4.05 18.40
C ASP A 616 -22.67 2.59 18.03
N SER A 617 -23.20 1.62 18.78
CA SER A 617 -23.03 0.20 18.44
C SER A 617 -23.84 -0.24 17.21
N ARG A 618 -24.91 0.48 16.88
CA ARG A 618 -25.74 0.18 15.70
C ARG A 618 -25.15 0.72 14.40
N MET A 619 -24.38 1.81 14.44
CA MET A 619 -23.83 2.42 13.23
C MET A 619 -22.66 1.63 12.62
N MET A 620 -21.83 0.96 13.43
CA MET A 620 -20.77 0.07 12.91
C MET A 620 -21.31 -1.24 12.32
N LEU A 621 -22.54 -1.64 12.69
CA LEU A 621 -23.17 -2.89 12.26
C LEU A 621 -24.09 -2.73 11.04
N GLN A 622 -24.50 -1.50 10.71
CA GLN A 622 -25.42 -1.24 9.58
C GLN A 622 -24.76 -1.14 8.19
N ILE A 623 -23.44 -1.25 8.09
CA ILE A 623 -22.75 -1.32 6.78
C ILE A 623 -23.07 -2.64 6.03
N HIS A 624 -23.71 -3.62 6.70
CA HIS A 624 -23.97 -4.96 6.12
C HIS A 624 -25.45 -5.33 5.91
N SER A 625 -26.40 -4.45 6.11
CA SER A 625 -27.81 -4.81 5.87
C SER A 625 -28.57 -3.72 5.16
N THR A 626 -28.36 -3.58 3.86
CA THR A 626 -29.42 -3.27 2.88
C THR A 626 -28.93 -3.68 1.50
N GLN A 627 -29.65 -4.64 0.95
CA GLN A 627 -29.63 -5.00 -0.47
C GLN A 627 -30.02 -3.80 -1.34
#